data_c524df90407fd11ff9aaf378c3fab332
#
_entry.id   c524df90407fd11ff9aaf378c3fab332
#
_cell.length_a   1.000
_cell.length_b   1.000
_cell.length_c   1.000
_cell.angle_alpha   90.00
_cell.angle_beta   90.00
_cell.angle_gamma   90.00
#
_symmetry.space_group_name_H-M   'P 1'
#
loop_
_entity.id
_entity.type
_entity.pdbx_description
1 polymer ?
#
loop_
_entity_poly.entity_id
_entity_poly.type
_entity_poly.pdbx_seq_one_letter_code
_entity_poly.pdbx_strand_id
1 'polypeptide(L)'
;MSTHYVGRGSEDVRELVETLAPGRKRGRMSNGVILLVEDNPDDELLALRALRKNNVTNEVVVAHDGVEALDYLFASGPHEGRDTSTMPRLILLDLKLPRVDGLEVLRRLRSDERTKLLPVVILTSSSERKDMLDGYGLGANSYIRKPINFEQFVRAVEQLKLYWLGLNEAPPGLA
;
A
#
# COMPACT_ATOMS: atom_id res chain seq x y z
N MET A 1 -13.46 -34.14 -22.71
CA MET A 1 -13.45 -32.80 -23.32
C MET A 1 -12.95 -31.84 -22.25
N SER A 2 -11.66 -31.50 -22.29
CA SER A 2 -11.03 -30.59 -21.33
C SER A 2 -11.00 -29.18 -21.94
N THR A 3 -11.77 -28.30 -21.37
CA THR A 3 -11.78 -26.88 -21.77
C THR A 3 -10.63 -26.15 -21.09
N HIS A 4 -9.61 -25.81 -21.86
CA HIS A 4 -8.53 -24.96 -21.42
C HIS A 4 -9.06 -23.52 -21.22
N TYR A 5 -9.07 -23.05 -19.99
CA TYR A 5 -9.26 -21.66 -19.66
C TYR A 5 -7.90 -20.95 -19.84
N VAL A 6 -7.69 -20.39 -21.03
CA VAL A 6 -6.50 -19.60 -21.34
C VAL A 6 -6.74 -18.15 -20.90
N GLY A 7 -5.84 -17.63 -20.07
CA GLY A 7 -5.88 -16.36 -19.41
C GLY A 7 -6.07 -15.12 -20.31
N ARG A 8 -7.22 -14.49 -20.16
CA ARG A 8 -7.53 -13.13 -20.65
C ARG A 8 -7.77 -12.14 -19.50
N GLY A 9 -7.21 -12.42 -18.32
CA GLY A 9 -7.61 -11.68 -17.10
C GLY A 9 -7.10 -10.25 -16.96
N SER A 10 -6.00 -9.85 -17.60
CA SER A 10 -5.39 -8.54 -17.35
C SER A 10 -5.83 -7.45 -18.34
N GLU A 11 -6.14 -7.80 -19.57
CA GLU A 11 -6.66 -6.86 -20.58
C GLU A 11 -8.11 -6.49 -20.32
N ASP A 12 -8.93 -7.46 -19.93
CA ASP A 12 -10.36 -7.26 -19.60
C ASP A 12 -10.55 -6.33 -18.40
N VAL A 13 -9.69 -6.42 -17.38
CA VAL A 13 -9.75 -5.54 -16.20
C VAL A 13 -9.33 -4.12 -16.54
N ARG A 14 -8.34 -3.93 -17.41
CA ARG A 14 -7.92 -2.60 -17.89
C ARG A 14 -9.03 -1.92 -18.69
N GLU A 15 -9.65 -2.65 -19.59
CA GLU A 15 -10.76 -2.14 -20.40
C GLU A 15 -11.99 -1.81 -19.54
N LEU A 16 -12.27 -2.62 -18.53
CA LEU A 16 -13.33 -2.35 -17.56
C LEU A 16 -13.04 -1.10 -16.73
N VAL A 17 -11.80 -0.92 -16.28
CA VAL A 17 -11.35 0.28 -15.53
C VAL A 17 -11.48 1.54 -16.39
N GLU A 18 -11.11 1.48 -17.67
CA GLU A 18 -11.27 2.62 -18.61
C GLU A 18 -12.75 2.92 -18.90
N THR A 19 -13.58 1.90 -18.92
CA THR A 19 -15.04 2.03 -19.20
C THR A 19 -15.80 2.56 -17.98
N LEU A 20 -15.42 2.17 -16.77
CA LEU A 20 -16.09 2.60 -15.52
C LEU A 20 -15.67 4.00 -15.05
N ALA A 21 -14.63 4.57 -15.63
CA ALA A 21 -14.19 5.94 -15.34
C ALA A 21 -14.19 6.85 -16.59
N PRO A 22 -15.31 6.98 -17.34
CA PRO A 22 -15.36 7.85 -18.50
C PRO A 22 -15.35 9.31 -18.04
N GLY A 23 -14.26 10.04 -18.33
CA GLY A 23 -14.22 11.48 -18.17
C GLY A 23 -13.25 12.03 -17.13
N ARG A 24 -12.43 11.23 -16.48
CA ARG A 24 -11.26 11.79 -15.80
C ARG A 24 -10.33 12.34 -16.89
N LYS A 25 -10.44 13.66 -17.13
CA LYS A 25 -9.36 14.40 -17.81
C LYS A 25 -8.07 13.89 -17.22
N ARG A 26 -7.07 13.60 -18.06
CA ARG A 26 -5.66 13.43 -17.67
C ARG A 26 -5.13 14.73 -17.06
N GLY A 27 -5.86 15.25 -16.05
CA GLY A 27 -5.34 16.14 -15.05
C GLY A 27 -4.27 15.33 -14.33
N ARG A 28 -3.07 15.86 -14.19
CA ARG A 28 -1.98 15.37 -13.35
C ARG A 28 -2.59 14.55 -12.21
N MET A 29 -2.53 13.20 -12.33
CA MET A 29 -2.79 12.34 -11.19
C MET A 29 -1.83 12.89 -10.14
N SER A 30 -2.34 13.47 -9.07
CA SER A 30 -1.50 13.89 -7.98
C SER A 30 -0.69 12.67 -7.60
N ASN A 31 0.62 12.73 -7.85
CA ASN A 31 1.54 11.67 -7.52
C ASN A 31 1.67 11.62 -6.01
N GLY A 32 0.60 11.24 -5.31
CA GLY A 32 0.63 11.08 -3.86
C GLY A 32 1.70 10.06 -3.47
N VAL A 33 2.27 10.22 -2.31
CA VAL A 33 3.32 9.35 -1.76
C VAL A 33 2.76 7.96 -1.44
N ILE A 34 3.54 6.92 -1.71
CA ILE A 34 3.36 5.59 -1.13
C ILE A 34 4.37 5.45 0.01
N LEU A 35 3.90 5.17 1.22
CA LEU A 35 4.79 4.83 2.33
C LEU A 35 4.94 3.31 2.39
N LEU A 36 6.14 2.82 2.17
CA LEU A 36 6.53 1.42 2.32
C LEU A 36 7.22 1.26 3.67
N VAL A 37 6.67 0.43 4.56
CA VAL A 37 7.25 0.13 5.88
C VAL A 37 7.74 -1.30 5.87
N GLU A 38 9.06 -1.47 5.81
CA GLU A 38 9.72 -2.75 5.57
C GLU A 38 11.14 -2.72 6.13
N ASP A 39 11.48 -3.65 7.01
CA ASP A 39 12.81 -3.74 7.63
C ASP A 39 13.78 -4.68 6.89
N ASN A 40 13.24 -5.58 6.07
CA ASN A 40 14.04 -6.52 5.31
C ASN A 40 14.48 -5.90 3.96
N PRO A 41 15.78 -5.70 3.70
CA PRO A 41 16.25 -5.04 2.49
C PRO A 41 15.95 -5.83 1.21
N ASP A 42 15.85 -7.15 1.27
CA ASP A 42 15.51 -7.98 0.11
C ASP A 42 14.03 -7.82 -0.25
N ASP A 43 13.15 -7.77 0.74
CA ASP A 43 11.72 -7.55 0.56
C ASP A 43 11.43 -6.11 0.11
N GLU A 44 12.14 -5.13 0.65
CA GLU A 44 12.11 -3.74 0.18
C GLU A 44 12.47 -3.66 -1.31
N LEU A 45 13.61 -4.25 -1.68
CA LEU A 45 14.07 -4.25 -3.07
C LEU A 45 13.07 -4.93 -3.99
N LEU A 46 12.46 -6.03 -3.54
CA LEU A 46 11.42 -6.75 -4.26
C LEU A 46 10.19 -5.86 -4.49
N ALA A 47 9.73 -5.17 -3.44
CA ALA A 47 8.59 -4.25 -3.51
C ALA A 47 8.86 -3.09 -4.47
N LEU A 48 10.01 -2.43 -4.35
CA LEU A 48 10.40 -1.33 -5.23
C LEU A 48 10.52 -1.75 -6.70
N ARG A 49 11.07 -2.94 -6.97
CA ARG A 49 11.14 -3.48 -8.34
C ARG A 49 9.76 -3.79 -8.90
N ALA A 50 8.87 -4.37 -8.10
CA ALA A 50 7.50 -4.67 -8.53
C ALA A 50 6.69 -3.40 -8.82
N LEU A 51 6.82 -2.36 -7.99
CA LEU A 51 6.21 -1.05 -8.23
C LEU A 51 6.70 -0.43 -9.54
N ARG A 52 8.02 -0.44 -9.79
CA ARG A 52 8.61 0.06 -11.04
C ARG A 52 8.15 -0.73 -12.26
N LYS A 53 8.12 -2.07 -12.18
CA LYS A 53 7.67 -2.94 -13.28
C LYS A 53 6.22 -2.68 -13.65
N ASN A 54 5.40 -2.28 -12.70
CA ASN A 54 4.01 -1.89 -12.91
C ASN A 54 3.83 -0.41 -13.30
N ASN A 55 4.91 0.31 -13.63
CA ASN A 55 4.86 1.73 -13.99
C ASN A 55 4.14 2.59 -12.93
N VAL A 56 4.39 2.31 -11.64
CA VAL A 56 3.96 3.19 -10.56
C VAL A 56 4.89 4.40 -10.55
N THR A 57 4.33 5.58 -10.78
CA THR A 57 5.07 6.85 -10.87
C THR A 57 5.00 7.67 -9.58
N ASN A 58 4.32 7.15 -8.58
CA ASN A 58 4.25 7.75 -7.25
C ASN A 58 5.65 7.77 -6.61
N GLU A 59 5.93 8.81 -5.85
CA GLU A 59 7.06 8.80 -4.94
C GLU A 59 6.88 7.70 -3.90
N VAL A 60 7.93 6.92 -3.64
CA VAL A 60 7.93 5.90 -2.60
C VAL A 60 8.88 6.33 -1.50
N VAL A 61 8.34 6.56 -0.33
CA VAL A 61 9.10 6.77 0.89
C VAL A 61 9.20 5.44 1.62
N VAL A 62 10.41 5.07 2.04
CA VAL A 62 10.65 3.84 2.78
C VAL A 62 10.92 4.18 4.24
N ALA A 63 10.30 3.45 5.15
CA ALA A 63 10.59 3.43 6.57
C ALA A 63 11.02 2.01 6.97
N HIS A 64 12.14 1.86 7.68
CA HIS A 64 12.73 0.57 7.98
C HIS A 64 12.29 -0.02 9.33
N ASP A 65 11.43 0.69 10.05
CA ASP A 65 10.78 0.20 11.27
C ASP A 65 9.54 1.02 11.62
N GLY A 66 8.82 0.58 12.65
CA GLY A 66 7.57 1.23 13.04
C GLY A 66 7.76 2.63 13.64
N VAL A 67 8.92 2.94 14.25
CA VAL A 67 9.20 4.28 14.79
C VAL A 67 9.43 5.25 13.63
N GLU A 68 10.25 4.88 12.66
CA GLU A 68 10.52 5.71 11.48
C GLU A 68 9.22 5.99 10.68
N ALA A 69 8.36 4.98 10.55
CA ALA A 69 7.05 5.16 9.92
C ALA A 69 6.17 6.18 10.67
N LEU A 70 6.11 6.08 12.00
CA LEU A 70 5.35 7.02 12.83
C LEU A 70 5.97 8.42 12.80
N ASP A 71 7.29 8.53 12.87
CA ASP A 71 8.00 9.82 12.77
C ASP A 71 7.69 10.51 11.43
N TYR A 72 7.70 9.76 10.33
CA TYR A 72 7.30 10.29 9.03
C TYR A 72 5.86 10.78 9.03
N LEU A 73 4.91 9.97 9.51
CA LEU A 73 3.48 10.28 9.46
C LEU A 73 3.09 11.46 10.37
N PHE A 74 3.73 11.56 11.52
CA PHE A 74 3.43 12.61 12.51
C PHE A 74 4.37 13.81 12.46
N ALA A 75 5.30 13.84 11.51
CA ALA A 75 6.32 14.87 11.36
C ALA A 75 7.13 15.08 12.65
N SER A 76 7.60 13.99 13.23
CA SER A 76 8.44 13.97 14.43
C SER A 76 9.84 13.45 14.14
N GLY A 77 10.74 13.58 15.12
CA GLY A 77 12.11 13.10 15.02
C GLY A 77 12.84 13.63 13.77
N PRO A 78 13.43 12.75 12.93
CA PRO A 78 14.13 13.17 11.71
C PRO A 78 13.23 13.87 10.68
N HIS A 79 11.92 13.73 10.81
CA HIS A 79 10.92 14.32 9.91
C HIS A 79 10.23 15.56 10.49
N GLU A 80 10.78 16.14 11.58
CA GLU A 80 10.27 17.38 12.15
C GLU A 80 10.23 18.48 11.09
N GLY A 81 9.08 19.16 10.98
CA GLY A 81 8.85 20.20 9.97
C GLY A 81 8.36 19.69 8.62
N ARG A 82 8.18 18.37 8.43
CA ARG A 82 7.51 17.84 7.23
C ARG A 82 6.09 18.40 7.14
N ASP A 83 5.69 18.80 5.96
CA ASP A 83 4.32 19.22 5.70
C ASP A 83 3.35 18.02 5.81
N THR A 84 2.54 18.01 6.85
CA THR A 84 1.53 16.99 7.11
C THR A 84 0.21 17.22 6.36
N SER A 85 0.08 18.30 5.60
CA SER A 85 -1.07 18.48 4.70
C SER A 85 -1.03 17.48 3.54
N THR A 86 0.16 16.95 3.22
CA THR A 86 0.36 15.92 2.19
C THR A 86 0.64 14.59 2.87
N MET A 87 -0.41 13.78 3.04
CA MET A 87 -0.31 12.43 3.60
C MET A 87 -0.09 11.38 2.51
N PRO A 88 0.45 10.19 2.86
CA PRO A 88 0.54 9.10 1.91
C PRO A 88 -0.83 8.71 1.35
N ARG A 89 -0.88 8.47 0.05
CA ARG A 89 -2.06 7.93 -0.62
C ARG A 89 -2.30 6.46 -0.28
N LEU A 90 -1.24 5.75 0.04
CA LEU A 90 -1.26 4.34 0.39
C LEU A 90 -0.10 4.02 1.33
N ILE A 91 -0.36 3.24 2.36
CA ILE A 91 0.66 2.67 3.23
C ILE A 91 0.71 1.17 2.98
N LEU A 92 1.90 0.67 2.62
CA LEU A 92 2.22 -0.75 2.55
C LEU A 92 2.99 -1.09 3.83
N LEU A 93 2.43 -1.92 4.68
CA LEU A 93 2.89 -2.12 6.05
C LEU A 93 3.21 -3.58 6.33
N ASP A 94 4.48 -3.90 6.63
CA ASP A 94 4.80 -5.18 7.23
C ASP A 94 4.40 -5.20 8.72
N LEU A 95 4.07 -6.38 9.21
CA LEU A 95 3.73 -6.59 10.62
C LEU A 95 4.96 -6.86 11.48
N LYS A 96 5.93 -7.57 10.96
CA LYS A 96 7.11 -8.03 11.72
C LYS A 96 8.24 -6.99 11.66
N LEU A 97 7.99 -5.83 12.25
CA LEU A 97 8.95 -4.73 12.29
C LEU A 97 9.68 -4.67 13.64
N PRO A 98 10.94 -4.21 13.66
CA PRO A 98 11.66 -3.94 14.90
C PRO A 98 11.13 -2.68 15.58
N ARG A 99 11.47 -2.52 16.85
CA ARG A 99 11.13 -1.39 17.75
C ARG A 99 9.63 -1.25 18.01
N VAL A 100 8.85 -0.93 16.99
CA VAL A 100 7.38 -0.86 17.02
C VAL A 100 6.84 -1.76 15.92
N ASP A 101 6.08 -2.79 16.27
CA ASP A 101 5.50 -3.71 15.30
C ASP A 101 4.38 -3.08 14.47
N GLY A 102 4.07 -3.70 13.32
CA GLY A 102 3.11 -3.14 12.38
C GLY A 102 1.69 -3.04 12.92
N LEU A 103 1.25 -3.94 13.81
CA LEU A 103 -0.08 -3.84 14.42
C LEU A 103 -0.17 -2.63 15.36
N GLU A 104 0.90 -2.33 16.09
CA GLU A 104 0.97 -1.14 16.93
C GLU A 104 1.04 0.14 16.08
N VAL A 105 1.79 0.15 14.97
CA VAL A 105 1.75 1.25 13.99
C VAL A 105 0.32 1.48 13.53
N LEU A 106 -0.39 0.43 13.09
CA LEU A 106 -1.77 0.53 12.63
C LEU A 106 -2.71 1.06 13.71
N ARG A 107 -2.56 0.59 14.96
CA ARG A 107 -3.35 1.07 16.10
C ARG A 107 -3.19 2.57 16.30
N ARG A 108 -1.95 3.07 16.28
CA ARG A 108 -1.67 4.51 16.43
C ARG A 108 -2.24 5.32 15.28
N LEU A 109 -2.14 4.82 14.05
CA LEU A 109 -2.76 5.47 12.89
C LEU A 109 -4.28 5.60 13.02
N ARG A 110 -4.96 4.57 13.51
CA ARG A 110 -6.42 4.57 13.68
C ARG A 110 -6.90 5.40 14.87
N SER A 111 -5.99 5.73 15.80
CA SER A 111 -6.29 6.54 16.98
C SER A 111 -6.12 8.04 16.78
N ASP A 112 -5.48 8.48 15.67
CA ASP A 112 -5.23 9.91 15.40
C ASP A 112 -6.11 10.40 14.25
N GLU A 113 -6.79 11.53 14.46
CA GLU A 113 -7.72 12.13 13.50
C GLU A 113 -7.10 12.42 12.13
N ARG A 114 -5.79 12.73 12.09
CA ARG A 114 -5.06 13.06 10.85
C ARG A 114 -4.77 11.83 9.99
N THR A 115 -4.70 10.66 10.60
CA THR A 115 -4.21 9.43 9.95
C THR A 115 -5.22 8.29 9.93
N LYS A 116 -6.30 8.38 10.70
CA LYS A 116 -7.28 7.28 10.87
C LYS A 116 -7.93 6.82 9.57
N LEU A 117 -8.00 7.67 8.55
CA LEU A 117 -8.62 7.37 7.26
C LEU A 117 -7.61 6.97 6.18
N LEU A 118 -6.30 6.98 6.48
CA LEU A 118 -5.28 6.58 5.52
C LEU A 118 -5.47 5.12 5.09
N PRO A 119 -5.44 4.83 3.79
CA PRO A 119 -5.46 3.45 3.32
C PRO A 119 -4.21 2.70 3.75
N VAL A 120 -4.41 1.59 4.47
CA VAL A 120 -3.33 0.70 4.92
C VAL A 120 -3.56 -0.69 4.36
N VAL A 121 -2.60 -1.15 3.58
CA VAL A 121 -2.51 -2.53 3.09
C VAL A 121 -1.38 -3.22 3.86
N ILE A 122 -1.74 -4.25 4.61
CA ILE A 122 -0.75 -5.09 5.26
C ILE A 122 -0.09 -5.98 4.21
N LEU A 123 1.23 -5.97 4.17
CA LEU A 123 2.05 -6.76 3.26
C LEU A 123 3.09 -7.51 4.08
N THR A 124 2.82 -8.76 4.44
CA THR A 124 3.63 -9.49 5.41
C THR A 124 3.87 -10.94 5.03
N SER A 125 5.00 -11.49 5.47
CA SER A 125 5.29 -12.93 5.40
C SER A 125 4.57 -13.74 6.48
N SER A 126 3.93 -13.09 7.46
CA SER A 126 3.19 -13.80 8.51
C SER A 126 2.05 -14.63 7.93
N SER A 127 2.01 -15.89 8.33
CA SER A 127 0.92 -16.83 8.02
C SER A 127 -0.04 -17.03 9.19
N GLU A 128 0.16 -16.31 10.30
CA GLU A 128 -0.62 -16.49 11.50
C GLU A 128 -2.05 -15.93 11.31
N ARG A 129 -3.02 -16.79 11.60
CA ARG A 129 -4.44 -16.39 11.54
C ARG A 129 -4.75 -15.26 12.51
N LYS A 130 -4.06 -15.22 13.66
CA LYS A 130 -4.21 -14.18 14.65
C LYS A 130 -3.79 -12.82 14.09
N ASP A 131 -2.64 -12.72 13.45
CA ASP A 131 -2.15 -11.46 12.85
C ASP A 131 -3.15 -10.91 11.83
N MET A 132 -3.77 -11.79 11.04
CA MET A 132 -4.79 -11.39 10.08
C MET A 132 -6.06 -10.85 10.76
N LEU A 133 -6.56 -11.55 11.78
CA LEU A 133 -7.75 -11.12 12.54
C LEU A 133 -7.49 -9.79 13.26
N ASP A 134 -6.33 -9.64 13.88
CA ASP A 134 -5.93 -8.42 14.59
C ASP A 134 -5.77 -7.25 13.60
N GLY A 135 -5.16 -7.50 12.43
CA GLY A 135 -5.00 -6.49 11.38
C GLY A 135 -6.35 -5.94 10.88
N TYR A 136 -7.28 -6.82 10.54
CA TYR A 136 -8.63 -6.38 10.13
C TYR A 136 -9.41 -5.75 11.30
N GLY A 137 -9.29 -6.31 12.49
CA GLY A 137 -9.93 -5.76 13.72
C GLY A 137 -9.45 -4.35 14.06
N LEU A 138 -8.20 -4.03 13.74
CA LEU A 138 -7.63 -2.68 13.87
C LEU A 138 -7.97 -1.76 12.69
N GLY A 139 -8.63 -2.26 11.65
CA GLY A 139 -9.05 -1.44 10.51
C GLY A 139 -8.04 -1.38 9.36
N ALA A 140 -7.26 -2.44 9.13
CA ALA A 140 -6.54 -2.58 7.87
C ALA A 140 -7.54 -2.66 6.69
N ASN A 141 -7.19 -2.03 5.58
CA ASN A 141 -8.03 -2.03 4.38
C ASN A 141 -7.84 -3.30 3.54
N SER A 142 -6.66 -3.89 3.57
CA SER A 142 -6.35 -5.15 2.89
C SER A 142 -5.23 -5.88 3.60
N TYR A 143 -5.19 -7.19 3.43
CA TYR A 143 -4.13 -8.04 3.97
C TYR A 143 -3.59 -8.92 2.85
N ILE A 144 -2.32 -8.77 2.52
CA ILE A 144 -1.64 -9.51 1.46
C ILE A 144 -0.49 -10.29 2.09
N ARG A 145 -0.51 -11.60 1.90
CA ARG A 145 0.64 -12.42 2.25
C ARG A 145 1.71 -12.25 1.18
N LYS A 146 2.94 -11.92 1.57
CA LYS A 146 4.08 -11.83 0.67
C LYS A 146 4.24 -13.16 -0.06
N PRO A 147 4.17 -13.18 -1.40
CA PRO A 147 4.34 -14.40 -2.17
C PRO A 147 5.80 -14.83 -2.21
N ILE A 148 6.00 -16.12 -2.42
CA ILE A 148 7.33 -16.77 -2.43
C ILE A 148 8.16 -16.36 -3.66
N ASN A 149 7.50 -15.95 -4.77
CA ASN A 149 8.21 -15.60 -6.00
C ASN A 149 7.85 -14.21 -6.54
N PHE A 150 8.80 -13.62 -7.27
CA PHE A 150 8.70 -12.27 -7.79
C PHE A 150 7.54 -12.06 -8.76
N GLU A 151 7.21 -13.02 -9.61
CA GLU A 151 6.13 -12.87 -10.59
C GLU A 151 4.76 -12.75 -9.94
N GLN A 152 4.51 -13.56 -8.90
CA GLN A 152 3.28 -13.44 -8.10
C GLN A 152 3.22 -12.11 -7.38
N PHE A 153 4.36 -11.62 -6.89
CA PHE A 153 4.43 -10.34 -6.23
C PHE A 153 4.13 -9.17 -7.18
N VAL A 154 4.69 -9.21 -8.39
CA VAL A 154 4.40 -8.21 -9.44
C VAL A 154 2.91 -8.16 -9.76
N ARG A 155 2.23 -9.32 -9.88
CA ARG A 155 0.77 -9.39 -10.10
C ARG A 155 -0.01 -8.81 -8.93
N ALA A 156 0.38 -9.10 -7.68
CA ALA A 156 -0.26 -8.52 -6.51
C ALA A 156 -0.14 -6.99 -6.50
N VAL A 157 1.03 -6.45 -6.81
CA VAL A 157 1.27 -5.01 -6.93
C VAL A 157 0.48 -4.39 -8.08
N GLU A 158 0.28 -5.09 -9.19
CA GLU A 158 -0.58 -4.64 -10.28
C GLU A 158 -2.03 -4.42 -9.82
N GLN A 159 -2.58 -5.37 -9.06
CA GLN A 159 -3.93 -5.25 -8.50
C GLN A 159 -4.02 -4.09 -7.48
N LEU A 160 -3.01 -3.94 -6.62
CA LEU A 160 -2.93 -2.80 -5.69
C LEU A 160 -2.94 -1.46 -6.44
N LYS A 161 -2.12 -1.34 -7.49
CA LYS A 161 -2.07 -0.14 -8.33
C LYS A 161 -3.42 0.16 -8.95
N LEU A 162 -4.04 -0.82 -9.60
CA LEU A 162 -5.32 -0.63 -10.29
C LEU A 162 -6.40 -0.16 -9.33
N TYR A 163 -6.49 -0.75 -8.15
CA TYR A 163 -7.52 -0.37 -7.19
C TYR A 163 -7.13 0.90 -6.40
N TRP A 164 -6.06 0.87 -5.63
CA TRP A 164 -5.75 1.94 -4.67
C TRP A 164 -5.25 3.24 -5.31
N LEU A 165 -4.53 3.15 -6.43
CA LEU A 165 -4.00 4.33 -7.12
C LEU A 165 -4.85 4.75 -8.33
N GLY A 166 -5.68 3.84 -8.85
CA GLY A 166 -6.49 4.07 -10.04
C GLY A 166 -7.98 4.30 -9.74
N LEU A 167 -8.65 3.35 -9.10
CA LEU A 167 -10.11 3.35 -8.91
C LEU A 167 -10.54 3.97 -7.59
N ASN A 168 -9.80 3.71 -6.52
CA ASN A 168 -10.18 4.16 -5.18
C ASN A 168 -10.19 5.70 -5.10
N GLU A 169 -11.28 6.26 -4.58
CA GLU A 169 -11.37 7.67 -4.25
C GLU A 169 -10.87 7.88 -2.82
N ALA A 170 -9.87 8.75 -2.68
CA ALA A 170 -9.37 9.10 -1.35
C ALA A 170 -10.42 9.90 -0.56
N PRO A 171 -10.46 9.75 0.76
CA PRO A 171 -11.27 10.62 1.60
C PRO A 171 -10.95 12.10 1.37
N PRO A 172 -11.93 13.01 1.45
CA PRO A 172 -11.67 14.44 1.34
C PRO A 172 -10.58 14.90 2.33
N GLY A 173 -9.60 15.66 1.82
CA GLY A 173 -8.45 16.12 2.61
C GLY A 173 -7.23 15.20 2.61
N LEU A 174 -7.32 14.02 1.95
CA LEU A 174 -6.19 13.09 1.76
C LEU A 174 -5.76 12.96 0.28
N ALA A 175 -6.31 13.78 -0.60
CA ALA A 175 -6.03 13.76 -2.04
C ALA A 175 -5.04 14.85 -2.44
#